data_5f3eb19efd8f96395b2154875aebd5a1
#
_entry.id   5f3eb19efd8f96395b2154875aebd5a1
#
_cell.length_a   1.000
_cell.length_b   1.000
_cell.length_c   1.000
_cell.angle_alpha   90.00
_cell.angle_beta   90.00
_cell.angle_gamma   90.00
#
_symmetry.space_group_name_H-M   'P 1'
#
loop_
_entity.id
_entity.type
_entity.pdbx_description
1 polymer ?
#
loop_
_entity_poly.entity_id
_entity_poly.type
_entity_poly.pdbx_seq_one_letter_code
_entity_poly.pdbx_strand_id
1 'polypeptide(L)'
;SMGVLYHRKSPLDHLTQLKNQLVKGGELVLETLVVDGDANTVLVPSDRYAKMKNVYFIPSVAALINWLEKVGFTNVRCVDVATTTLEEQRKTDWLENESLIDFLDPNDHNKTIEGYQASTRAVILANK
;
A
#
# COMPACT_ATOMS: atom_id res chain seq x y z
N SER A 1 -6.54 5.48 -7.64
CA SER A 1 -6.36 4.04 -7.41
C SER A 1 -6.33 3.76 -5.91
N MET A 2 -7.17 2.85 -5.46
CA MET A 2 -7.32 2.57 -4.03
C MET A 2 -7.21 1.08 -3.77
N GLY A 3 -6.22 0.69 -2.96
CA GLY A 3 -6.05 -0.70 -2.54
C GLY A 3 -5.67 -1.68 -3.65
N VAL A 4 -5.02 -1.24 -4.71
CA VAL A 4 -4.75 -2.07 -5.89
C VAL A 4 -3.27 -2.31 -6.13
N LEU A 5 -2.42 -1.32 -5.85
CA LEU A 5 -1.01 -1.35 -6.26
C LEU A 5 -0.27 -2.59 -5.72
N TYR A 6 -0.49 -2.95 -4.47
CA TYR A 6 0.20 -4.08 -3.85
C TYR A 6 -0.22 -5.44 -4.42
N HIS A 7 -1.30 -5.49 -5.20
CA HIS A 7 -1.74 -6.69 -5.91
C HIS A 7 -1.17 -6.77 -7.34
N ARG A 8 -0.36 -5.80 -7.76
CA ARG A 8 0.21 -5.77 -9.10
C ARG A 8 1.61 -6.38 -9.12
N LYS A 9 1.85 -7.24 -10.10
CA LYS A 9 3.17 -7.86 -10.30
C LYS A 9 4.20 -6.89 -10.86
N SER A 10 3.73 -5.85 -11.56
CA SER A 10 4.58 -4.80 -12.13
C SER A 10 4.06 -3.43 -11.70
N PRO A 11 4.46 -2.95 -10.51
CA PRO A 11 3.92 -1.71 -9.97
C PRO A 11 4.26 -0.48 -10.83
N LEU A 12 5.45 -0.43 -11.41
CA LEU A 12 5.84 0.70 -12.27
C LEU A 12 5.00 0.75 -13.53
N ASP A 13 4.69 -0.38 -14.14
CA ASP A 13 3.81 -0.44 -15.30
C ASP A 13 2.40 0.00 -14.96
N HIS A 14 1.90 -0.41 -13.79
CA HIS A 14 0.58 0.02 -13.31
C HIS A 14 0.52 1.54 -13.12
N LEU A 15 1.54 2.12 -12.50
CA LEU A 15 1.61 3.57 -12.30
C LEU A 15 1.70 4.31 -13.63
N THR A 16 2.43 3.77 -14.59
CA THR A 16 2.51 4.32 -15.95
C THR A 16 1.16 4.31 -16.63
N GLN A 17 0.39 3.22 -16.51
CA GLN A 17 -0.96 3.13 -17.04
C GLN A 17 -1.89 4.17 -16.40
N LEU A 18 -1.82 4.35 -15.09
CA LEU A 18 -2.62 5.37 -14.40
C LEU A 18 -2.28 6.77 -14.92
N LYS A 19 -1.00 7.07 -15.10
CA LYS A 19 -0.56 8.35 -15.65
C LYS A 19 -1.13 8.58 -17.04
N ASN A 20 -1.08 7.56 -17.91
CA ASN A 20 -1.56 7.67 -19.28
C ASN A 20 -3.07 7.85 -19.38
N GLN A 21 -3.82 7.46 -18.35
CA GLN A 21 -5.27 7.65 -18.28
C GLN A 21 -5.65 9.06 -17.84
N LEU A 22 -4.73 9.82 -17.27
CA LEU A 22 -4.98 11.19 -16.81
C LEU A 22 -4.78 12.19 -17.96
N VAL A 23 -5.59 13.24 -17.95
CA VAL A 23 -5.36 14.39 -18.82
C VAL A 23 -4.14 15.15 -18.33
N LYS A 24 -3.51 15.94 -19.20
CA LYS A 24 -2.39 16.79 -18.81
C LYS A 24 -2.82 17.72 -17.67
N GLY A 25 -2.03 17.77 -16.61
CA GLY A 25 -2.36 18.53 -15.41
C GLY A 25 -3.32 17.82 -14.45
N GLY A 26 -3.79 16.62 -14.79
CA GLY A 26 -4.65 15.83 -13.92
C GLY A 26 -3.96 15.37 -12.66
N GLU A 27 -4.75 15.07 -11.62
CA GLU A 27 -4.27 14.63 -10.33
C GLU A 27 -4.59 13.16 -10.10
N LEU A 28 -3.59 12.41 -9.63
CA LEU A 28 -3.77 11.04 -9.16
C LEU A 28 -3.95 11.04 -7.65
N VAL A 29 -4.97 10.32 -7.18
CA VAL A 29 -5.13 9.97 -5.77
C VAL A 29 -4.83 8.48 -5.65
N LEU A 30 -3.78 8.14 -4.91
CA LEU A 30 -3.34 6.75 -4.75
C LEU A 30 -3.39 6.37 -3.28
N GLU A 31 -4.19 5.37 -2.94
CA GLU A 31 -4.19 4.74 -1.62
C GLU A 31 -3.62 3.34 -1.74
N THR A 32 -2.63 3.00 -0.91
CA THR A 32 -2.03 1.67 -0.93
C THR A 32 -1.41 1.33 0.42
N LEU A 33 -1.06 0.06 0.59
CA LEU A 33 -0.32 -0.39 1.76
C LEU A 33 1.13 0.04 1.63
N VAL A 34 1.72 0.44 2.77
CA VAL A 34 3.14 0.80 2.86
C VAL A 34 3.73 0.20 4.13
N VAL A 35 5.06 0.09 4.15
CA VAL A 35 5.84 -0.32 5.32
C VAL A 35 6.82 0.79 5.69
N ASP A 36 7.36 0.73 6.91
CA ASP A 36 8.40 1.68 7.33
C ASP A 36 9.69 1.40 6.58
N GLY A 37 10.42 2.44 6.26
CA GLY A 37 11.72 2.32 5.62
C GLY A 37 12.08 3.55 4.81
N ASP A 38 13.26 3.49 4.18
CA ASP A 38 13.78 4.54 3.34
C ASP A 38 13.38 4.35 1.86
N ALA A 39 13.95 5.16 0.96
CA ALA A 39 13.64 5.13 -0.46
C ALA A 39 14.00 3.81 -1.16
N ASN A 40 14.75 2.94 -0.50
CA ASN A 40 15.16 1.65 -1.04
C ASN A 40 14.41 0.48 -0.39
N THR A 41 13.43 0.75 0.45
CA THR A 41 12.71 -0.28 1.21
C THR A 41 11.44 -0.69 0.48
N VAL A 42 11.40 -1.95 0.07
CA VAL A 42 10.22 -2.59 -0.52
C VAL A 42 10.10 -3.98 0.06
N LEU A 43 8.98 -4.28 0.69
CA LEU A 43 8.70 -5.63 1.18
C LEU A 43 8.11 -6.46 0.05
N VAL A 44 8.75 -7.60 -0.24
CA VAL A 44 8.27 -8.57 -1.23
C VAL A 44 7.99 -9.87 -0.48
N PRO A 45 6.73 -10.14 -0.11
CA PRO A 45 6.39 -11.38 0.59
C PRO A 45 6.67 -12.59 -0.28
N SER A 46 7.27 -13.64 0.31
CA SER A 46 7.60 -14.86 -0.43
C SER A 46 6.37 -15.70 -0.77
N ASP A 47 5.30 -15.60 0.00
CA ASP A 47 4.05 -16.33 -0.21
C ASP A 47 2.86 -15.46 0.16
N ARG A 48 2.40 -15.50 1.41
CA ARG A 48 1.26 -14.73 1.86
C ARG A 48 1.69 -13.50 2.66
N TYR A 49 0.89 -12.46 2.58
CA TYR A 49 1.00 -11.30 3.47
C TYR A 49 -0.35 -11.07 4.13
N ALA A 50 -0.40 -11.12 5.48
CA ALA A 50 -1.64 -11.01 6.25
C ALA A 50 -2.74 -11.93 5.68
N LYS A 51 -2.38 -13.18 5.40
CA LYS A 51 -3.21 -14.24 4.79
C LYS A 51 -3.62 -13.98 3.33
N MET A 52 -3.17 -12.90 2.73
CA MET A 52 -3.43 -12.61 1.31
C MET A 52 -2.34 -13.23 0.44
N LYS A 53 -2.76 -13.96 -0.62
CA LYS A 53 -1.82 -14.61 -1.54
C LYS A 53 -1.33 -13.70 -2.66
N ASN A 54 -2.08 -12.66 -2.99
CA ASN A 54 -1.84 -11.82 -4.18
C ASN A 54 -1.18 -10.50 -3.84
N VAL A 55 -0.28 -10.49 -2.85
CA VAL A 55 0.49 -9.31 -2.47
C VAL A 55 1.91 -9.49 -2.97
N TYR A 56 2.35 -8.61 -3.86
CA TYR A 56 3.66 -8.74 -4.52
C TYR A 56 4.67 -7.72 -4.03
N PHE A 57 4.28 -6.45 -3.88
CA PHE A 57 5.18 -5.38 -3.49
C PHE A 57 4.50 -4.43 -2.52
N ILE A 58 5.14 -4.18 -1.39
CA ILE A 58 4.69 -3.17 -0.41
C ILE A 58 5.86 -2.22 -0.17
N PRO A 59 5.87 -1.03 -0.80
CA PRO A 59 6.97 -0.07 -0.64
C PRO A 59 6.84 0.72 0.65
N SER A 60 7.94 1.34 1.06
CA SER A 60 7.87 2.45 2.01
C SER A 60 7.25 3.68 1.31
N VAL A 61 6.84 4.69 2.09
CA VAL A 61 6.34 5.95 1.51
C VAL A 61 7.41 6.58 0.62
N ALA A 62 8.66 6.62 1.09
CA ALA A 62 9.76 7.20 0.31
C ALA A 62 10.01 6.45 -1.00
N ALA A 63 9.96 5.11 -0.98
CA ALA A 63 10.10 4.30 -2.19
C ALA A 63 8.95 4.54 -3.16
N LEU A 64 7.72 4.66 -2.65
CA LEU A 64 6.54 4.90 -3.47
C LEU A 64 6.60 6.28 -4.15
N ILE A 65 7.03 7.31 -3.42
CA ILE A 65 7.24 8.64 -4.01
C ILE A 65 8.27 8.57 -5.12
N ASN A 66 9.38 7.86 -4.90
CA ASN A 66 10.42 7.66 -5.91
C ASN A 66 9.87 6.95 -7.15
N TRP A 67 9.05 5.93 -6.99
CA TRP A 67 8.41 5.23 -8.11
C TRP A 67 7.54 6.18 -8.95
N LEU A 68 6.73 6.99 -8.29
CA LEU A 68 5.85 7.94 -8.97
C LEU A 68 6.66 8.98 -9.75
N GLU A 69 7.73 9.50 -9.16
CA GLU A 69 8.61 10.44 -9.85
C GLU A 69 9.31 9.80 -11.05
N LYS A 70 9.72 8.54 -10.92
CA LYS A 70 10.37 7.80 -12.02
C LYS A 70 9.46 7.61 -13.23
N VAL A 71 8.16 7.40 -13.02
CA VAL A 71 7.21 7.28 -14.13
C VAL A 71 6.75 8.64 -14.66
N GLY A 72 7.22 9.73 -14.07
CA GLY A 72 7.03 11.08 -14.60
C GLY A 72 5.95 11.92 -13.92
N PHE A 73 5.44 11.49 -12.78
CA PHE A 73 4.56 12.34 -11.98
C PHE A 73 5.33 13.48 -11.33
N THR A 74 4.67 14.61 -11.14
CA THR A 74 5.22 15.79 -10.46
C THR A 74 4.41 16.10 -9.22
N ASN A 75 4.96 16.96 -8.34
CA ASN A 75 4.29 17.38 -7.11
C ASN A 75 3.78 16.18 -6.30
N VAL A 76 4.60 15.13 -6.20
CA VAL A 76 4.26 13.91 -5.47
C VAL A 76 4.36 14.18 -3.98
N ARG A 77 3.28 13.91 -3.26
CA ARG A 77 3.21 14.20 -1.82
C ARG A 77 2.34 13.19 -1.09
N CYS A 78 2.78 12.79 0.09
CA CYS A 78 1.99 11.97 0.99
C CYS A 78 1.12 12.89 1.85
N VAL A 79 -0.19 12.71 1.80
CA VAL A 79 -1.14 13.56 2.54
C VAL A 79 -1.73 12.88 3.76
N ASP A 80 -1.61 11.56 3.86
CA ASP A 80 -2.10 10.82 5.01
C ASP A 80 -1.39 9.48 5.12
N VAL A 81 -1.12 9.07 6.37
CA VAL A 81 -0.64 7.72 6.70
C VAL A 81 -1.45 7.26 7.89
N ALA A 82 -2.17 6.16 7.73
CA ALA A 82 -3.05 5.65 8.77
C ALA A 82 -2.81 4.17 9.02
N THR A 83 -2.77 3.80 10.29
CA THR A 83 -2.73 2.40 10.72
C THR A 83 -4.16 1.92 10.94
N THR A 84 -4.51 0.77 10.35
CA THR A 84 -5.82 0.15 10.62
C THR A 84 -5.86 -0.32 12.07
N THR A 85 -6.80 0.21 12.85
CA THR A 85 -6.98 -0.17 14.24
C THR A 85 -7.94 -1.33 14.38
N LEU A 86 -7.91 -1.99 15.54
CA LEU A 86 -8.88 -3.05 15.85
C LEU A 86 -10.32 -2.49 15.87
N GLU A 87 -10.49 -1.24 16.29
CA GLU A 87 -11.79 -0.59 16.29
C GLU A 87 -12.32 -0.36 14.88
N GLU A 88 -11.48 0.12 13.99
CA GLU A 88 -11.86 0.30 12.58
C GLU A 88 -12.22 -1.03 11.94
N GLN A 89 -11.47 -2.09 12.24
CA GLN A 89 -11.74 -3.42 11.73
C GLN A 89 -13.10 -3.94 12.22
N ARG A 90 -13.48 -3.66 13.45
CA ARG A 90 -14.78 -4.05 13.98
C ARG A 90 -15.94 -3.42 13.23
N LYS A 91 -15.77 -2.20 12.74
CA LYS A 91 -16.81 -1.51 11.96
C LYS A 91 -17.07 -2.17 10.62
N THR A 92 -16.10 -2.90 10.09
CA THR A 92 -16.20 -3.56 8.79
C THR A 92 -16.25 -5.08 8.86
N ASP A 93 -16.14 -5.67 10.04
CA ASP A 93 -16.10 -7.12 10.24
C ASP A 93 -17.27 -7.87 9.62
N TRP A 94 -18.44 -7.28 9.63
CA TRP A 94 -19.63 -7.91 9.06
C TRP A 94 -19.55 -8.07 7.53
N LEU A 95 -18.61 -7.40 6.89
CA LEU A 95 -18.37 -7.52 5.45
C LEU A 95 -17.31 -8.57 5.11
N GLU A 96 -16.56 -9.04 6.09
CA GLU A 96 -15.43 -9.94 5.91
C GLU A 96 -15.56 -11.18 6.79
N ASN A 97 -14.97 -12.29 6.34
CA ASN A 97 -14.99 -13.55 7.06
C ASN A 97 -13.95 -13.62 8.18
N GLU A 98 -12.95 -12.74 8.16
CA GLU A 98 -11.87 -12.71 9.14
C GLU A 98 -11.63 -11.28 9.62
N SER A 99 -11.32 -11.13 10.91
CA SER A 99 -11.02 -9.82 11.49
C SER A 99 -9.55 -9.46 11.35
N LEU A 100 -9.20 -8.19 11.64
CA LEU A 100 -7.81 -7.74 11.64
C LEU A 100 -6.94 -8.59 12.57
N ILE A 101 -7.46 -9.00 13.72
CA ILE A 101 -6.68 -9.80 14.69
C ILE A 101 -6.27 -11.15 14.12
N ASP A 102 -7.03 -11.70 13.17
CA ASP A 102 -6.70 -12.97 12.51
C ASP A 102 -5.55 -12.83 11.52
N PHE A 103 -5.28 -11.61 11.04
CA PHE A 103 -4.18 -11.32 10.12
C PHE A 103 -2.89 -10.97 10.83
N LEU A 104 -2.96 -10.61 12.12
CA LEU A 104 -1.82 -10.18 12.91
C LEU A 104 -1.26 -11.32 13.75
N ASP A 105 0.04 -11.23 14.07
CA ASP A 105 0.67 -12.16 15.01
C ASP A 105 0.00 -12.02 16.38
N PRO A 106 -0.49 -13.12 16.99
CA PRO A 106 -1.16 -13.06 18.28
C PRO A 106 -0.25 -12.55 19.42
N ASN A 107 1.07 -12.64 19.27
CA ASN A 107 2.02 -12.19 20.26
C ASN A 107 2.58 -10.80 19.98
N ASP A 108 2.44 -10.29 18.75
CA ASP A 108 2.97 -8.98 18.36
C ASP A 108 2.11 -8.40 17.24
N HIS A 109 1.23 -7.47 17.58
CA HIS A 109 0.32 -6.84 16.62
C HIS A 109 1.03 -5.88 15.66
N ASN A 110 2.35 -5.65 15.81
CA ASN A 110 3.14 -4.90 14.83
C ASN A 110 3.62 -5.78 13.68
N LYS A 111 3.29 -7.07 13.70
CA LYS A 111 3.64 -8.04 12.67
C LYS A 111 2.40 -8.74 12.14
N THR A 112 2.50 -9.20 10.90
CA THR A 112 1.47 -10.09 10.35
C THR A 112 1.64 -11.49 10.93
N ILE A 113 0.63 -12.35 10.71
CA ILE A 113 0.68 -13.74 11.19
C ILE A 113 1.86 -14.51 10.58
N GLU A 114 2.34 -14.10 9.38
CA GLU A 114 3.50 -14.69 8.73
C GLU A 114 4.84 -14.14 9.24
N GLY A 115 4.83 -13.18 10.16
CA GLY A 115 6.02 -12.58 10.75
C GLY A 115 6.57 -11.36 10.00
N TYR A 116 5.91 -10.87 8.97
CA TYR A 116 6.29 -9.64 8.29
C TYR A 116 5.88 -8.41 9.09
N GLN A 117 6.52 -7.27 8.80
CA GLN A 117 6.10 -6.00 9.36
C GLN A 117 4.63 -5.73 8.97
N ALA A 118 3.81 -5.35 9.94
CA ALA A 118 2.44 -4.94 9.66
C ALA A 118 2.46 -3.65 8.83
N SER A 119 1.60 -3.57 7.83
CA SER A 119 1.53 -2.41 6.94
C SER A 119 0.63 -1.33 7.51
N THR A 120 0.83 -0.12 7.01
CA THR A 120 -0.08 1.00 7.18
C THR A 120 -0.63 1.38 5.81
N ARG A 121 -1.68 2.21 5.79
CA ARG A 121 -2.21 2.76 4.54
C ARG A 121 -1.69 4.18 4.36
N ALA A 122 -1.27 4.49 3.16
CA ALA A 122 -0.84 5.83 2.78
C ALA A 122 -1.69 6.34 1.64
N VAL A 123 -1.98 7.65 1.66
CA VAL A 123 -2.64 8.35 0.56
C VAL A 123 -1.64 9.31 -0.04
N ILE A 124 -1.35 9.13 -1.31
CA ILE A 124 -0.39 9.92 -2.08
C ILE A 124 -1.14 10.70 -3.15
N LEU A 125 -0.84 11.98 -3.28
CA LEU A 125 -1.30 12.79 -4.38
C LEU A 125 -0.15 13.07 -5.33
N ALA A 126 -0.42 13.06 -6.63
CA ALA A 126 0.58 13.33 -7.65
C ALA A 126 -0.09 13.95 -8.86
N ASN A 127 0.64 14.78 -9.59
CA ASN A 127 0.15 15.47 -10.79
C ASN A 127 0.83 14.93 -12.03
N LYS A 128 0.04 14.81 -13.10
CA LYS A 128 0.56 14.44 -14.42
C LYS A 128 1.34 15.58 -15.07
#